data_12197d07be32702cf3f61bd1c713ffd6
#
_entry.id   12197d07be32702cf3f61bd1c713ffd6
#
_cell.length_a   1.000
_cell.length_b   1.000
_cell.length_c   1.000
_cell.angle_alpha   90.00
_cell.angle_beta   90.00
_cell.angle_gamma   90.00
#
_symmetry.space_group_name_H-M   'P 1'
#
loop_
_entity.id
_entity.type
_entity.pdbx_description
1 polymer ?
#
loop_
_entity_poly.entity_id
_entity_poly.type
_entity_poly.pdbx_seq_one_letter_code
_entity_poly.pdbx_strand_id
1 'polypeptide(L)'
;MALVVKDRVQETSTTTGTGTFTLAGAVSGFQSFSAIGNGNTTYYAIVLGSEWEVGIGTYTSLGTTLSRDTVLASSTGSKVSFSAGTKNVFVTYPAGKASYQDDTNTDTMPQFAATNGLNVNNGTIGTSYTFPTGYNSVEAGDITISGGVTITVPSTANCGEYVSPLAS
;
A
#
# COMPACT_ATOMS: atom_id res chain seq x y z
N MET A 1 -0.92 14.54 4.92
CA MET A 1 -1.12 13.13 5.33
C MET A 1 -0.32 12.28 4.37
N ALA A 2 0.66 11.53 4.84
CA ALA A 2 1.49 10.63 4.04
C ALA A 2 1.31 9.20 4.55
N LEU A 3 1.43 8.20 3.67
CA LEU A 3 1.55 6.79 4.07
C LEU A 3 3.02 6.55 4.47
N VAL A 4 3.25 6.24 5.74
CA VAL A 4 4.58 6.04 6.33
C VAL A 4 4.68 4.63 6.88
N VAL A 5 5.70 3.89 6.47
CA VAL A 5 6.02 2.56 7.01
C VAL A 5 7.35 2.66 7.73
N LYS A 6 7.44 2.13 8.93
CA LYS A 6 8.66 2.14 9.77
C LYS A 6 8.89 0.75 10.34
N ASP A 7 10.17 0.40 10.46
CA ASP A 7 10.59 -0.87 11.02
C ASP A 7 10.44 -0.88 12.54
N ARG A 8 10.11 -2.06 13.09
CA ARG A 8 10.08 -2.29 14.53
C ARG A 8 9.21 -1.32 15.32
N VAL A 9 8.04 -0.97 14.78
CA VAL A 9 7.02 -0.21 15.51
C VAL A 9 6.01 -1.19 16.08
N GLN A 10 5.90 -1.23 17.41
CA GLN A 10 4.91 -2.05 18.13
C GLN A 10 4.58 -1.43 19.47
N GLU A 11 3.28 -1.33 19.72
CA GLU A 11 2.70 -0.95 21.01
C GLU A 11 1.63 -1.95 21.42
N THR A 12 1.16 -1.85 22.65
CA THR A 12 -0.01 -2.61 23.11
C THR A 12 -1.24 -1.72 23.18
N SER A 13 -2.42 -2.34 23.24
CA SER A 13 -3.69 -1.65 23.48
C SER A 13 -4.66 -2.56 24.22
N THR A 14 -5.46 -1.99 25.11
CA THR A 14 -6.57 -2.67 25.75
C THR A 14 -7.93 -2.24 25.21
N THR A 15 -7.96 -1.35 24.20
CA THR A 15 -9.18 -0.87 23.57
C THR A 15 -10.01 -2.02 23.01
N THR A 16 -11.32 -2.00 23.24
CA THR A 16 -12.28 -2.99 22.76
C THR A 16 -13.18 -2.43 21.65
N GLY A 17 -13.89 -3.31 20.96
CA GLY A 17 -14.86 -2.93 19.94
C GLY A 17 -14.24 -2.55 18.61
N THR A 18 -14.97 -1.76 17.81
CA THR A 18 -14.61 -1.40 16.42
C THR A 18 -13.98 -0.01 16.29
N GLY A 19 -13.80 0.71 17.40
CA GLY A 19 -13.34 2.10 17.44
C GLY A 19 -11.85 2.29 17.18
N THR A 20 -11.40 3.54 17.31
CA THR A 20 -10.01 3.96 17.35
C THR A 20 -9.30 3.36 18.55
N PHE A 21 -8.09 2.89 18.38
CA PHE A 21 -7.29 2.27 19.44
C PHE A 21 -6.44 3.31 20.16
N THR A 22 -6.51 3.31 21.50
CA THR A 22 -5.55 4.02 22.34
C THR A 22 -4.34 3.13 22.57
N LEU A 23 -3.17 3.63 22.25
CA LEU A 23 -1.90 2.91 22.33
C LEU A 23 -1.27 3.15 23.71
N ALA A 24 -0.66 2.12 24.27
CA ALA A 24 -0.16 2.11 25.65
C ALA A 24 1.37 2.26 25.78
N GLY A 25 2.04 2.60 24.69
CA GLY A 25 3.49 2.76 24.64
C GLY A 25 4.22 1.57 24.02
N ALA A 26 5.46 1.82 23.62
CA ALA A 26 6.29 0.86 22.89
C ALA A 26 6.58 -0.41 23.70
N VAL A 27 6.51 -1.54 23.06
CA VAL A 27 7.01 -2.81 23.59
C VAL A 27 8.54 -2.76 23.66
N SER A 28 9.13 -3.41 24.65
CA SER A 28 10.59 -3.44 24.81
C SER A 28 11.29 -3.88 23.52
N GLY A 29 12.27 -3.11 23.08
CA GLY A 29 13.00 -3.33 21.83
C GLY A 29 12.28 -2.88 20.56
N PHE A 30 11.11 -2.24 20.68
CA PHE A 30 10.36 -1.65 19.57
C PHE A 30 10.27 -0.13 19.69
N GLN A 31 9.96 0.54 18.57
CA GLN A 31 9.62 1.94 18.54
C GLN A 31 8.12 2.12 18.81
N SER A 32 7.74 3.29 19.33
CA SER A 32 6.33 3.68 19.42
C SER A 32 5.79 4.15 18.07
N PHE A 33 4.47 4.20 17.92
CA PHE A 33 3.81 4.75 16.74
C PHE A 33 4.12 6.23 16.49
N SER A 34 4.72 6.95 17.45
CA SER A 34 5.21 8.31 17.22
C SER A 34 6.24 8.39 16.07
N ALA A 35 6.93 7.28 15.76
CA ALA A 35 7.83 7.18 14.61
C ALA A 35 7.13 7.35 13.26
N ILE A 36 5.80 7.15 13.20
CA ILE A 36 4.98 7.39 12.00
C ILE A 36 4.79 8.89 11.78
N GLY A 37 4.77 9.67 12.85
CA GLY A 37 4.49 11.11 12.81
C GLY A 37 2.99 11.42 12.87
N ASN A 38 2.66 12.50 13.56
CA ASN A 38 1.28 12.93 13.77
C ASN A 38 0.53 13.19 12.46
N GLY A 39 -0.69 12.65 12.34
CA GLY A 39 -1.57 12.83 11.19
C GLY A 39 -1.19 12.01 9.96
N ASN A 40 -0.14 11.21 10.01
CA ASN A 40 0.21 10.30 8.93
C ASN A 40 -0.52 8.96 9.05
N THR A 41 -0.74 8.32 7.90
CA THR A 41 -1.29 6.97 7.81
C THR A 41 -0.16 5.94 7.82
N THR A 42 -0.47 4.73 8.28
CA THR A 42 0.41 3.57 8.21
C THR A 42 -0.38 2.29 8.00
N TYR A 43 0.31 1.25 7.53
CA TYR A 43 -0.24 -0.09 7.63
C TYR A 43 -0.07 -0.60 9.05
N TYR A 44 -1.11 -1.23 9.57
CA TYR A 44 -1.09 -1.85 10.89
C TYR A 44 -1.55 -3.30 10.85
N ALA A 45 -1.13 -4.06 11.85
CA ALA A 45 -1.78 -5.28 12.28
C ALA A 45 -2.13 -5.19 13.76
N ILE A 46 -3.30 -5.71 14.12
CA ILE A 46 -3.79 -5.84 15.50
C ILE A 46 -4.09 -7.31 15.74
N VAL A 47 -3.61 -7.86 16.85
CA VAL A 47 -3.78 -9.28 17.18
C VAL A 47 -4.15 -9.45 18.65
N LEU A 48 -5.18 -10.28 18.89
CA LEU A 48 -5.57 -10.81 20.20
C LEU A 48 -6.02 -12.26 20.04
N GLY A 49 -5.15 -13.24 20.31
CA GLY A 49 -5.45 -14.64 20.11
C GLY A 49 -5.86 -14.95 18.66
N SER A 50 -7.09 -15.40 18.45
CA SER A 50 -7.66 -15.66 17.12
C SER A 50 -8.29 -14.43 16.45
N GLU A 51 -8.47 -13.32 17.18
CA GLU A 51 -8.95 -12.07 16.63
C GLU A 51 -7.77 -11.30 16.01
N TRP A 52 -7.86 -10.99 14.73
CA TRP A 52 -6.81 -10.21 14.08
C TRP A 52 -7.38 -9.32 12.96
N GLU A 53 -6.69 -8.23 12.71
CA GLU A 53 -7.02 -7.28 11.65
C GLU A 53 -5.76 -6.65 11.08
N VAL A 54 -5.70 -6.52 9.76
CA VAL A 54 -4.67 -5.78 9.02
C VAL A 54 -5.37 -4.65 8.25
N GLY A 55 -4.82 -3.45 8.34
CA GLY A 55 -5.47 -2.31 7.73
C GLY A 55 -4.56 -1.11 7.52
N ILE A 56 -5.20 0.01 7.17
CA ILE A 56 -4.61 1.34 7.10
C ILE A 56 -5.27 2.18 8.19
N GLY A 57 -4.45 2.85 8.99
CA GLY A 57 -4.92 3.74 10.05
C GLY A 57 -4.08 4.99 10.17
N THR A 58 -4.64 6.03 10.75
CA THR A 58 -3.98 7.32 11.00
C THR A 58 -3.50 7.37 12.45
N TYR A 59 -2.21 7.68 12.64
CA TYR A 59 -1.67 7.94 13.96
C TYR A 59 -1.96 9.39 14.39
N THR A 60 -2.48 9.58 15.58
CA THR A 60 -2.69 10.89 16.21
C THR A 60 -1.92 10.97 17.52
N SER A 61 -0.98 11.91 17.64
CA SER A 61 -0.14 12.07 18.83
C SER A 61 -0.92 12.56 20.05
N LEU A 62 -1.94 13.41 19.83
CA LEU A 62 -2.87 13.80 20.90
C LEU A 62 -3.73 12.59 21.29
N GLY A 63 -3.54 12.10 22.51
CA GLY A 63 -4.21 10.89 23.02
C GLY A 63 -3.55 9.59 22.56
N THR A 64 -2.45 9.61 21.83
CA THR A 64 -1.67 8.44 21.37
C THR A 64 -2.59 7.40 20.74
N THR A 65 -3.26 7.77 19.66
CA THR A 65 -4.29 6.92 19.06
C THR A 65 -3.95 6.48 17.64
N LEU A 66 -4.48 5.32 17.26
CA LEU A 66 -4.45 4.78 15.90
C LEU A 66 -5.89 4.54 15.45
N SER A 67 -6.32 5.26 14.40
CA SER A 67 -7.60 4.97 13.76
C SER A 67 -7.53 3.68 12.94
N ARG A 68 -8.68 3.16 12.57
CA ARG A 68 -8.82 1.96 11.73
C ARG A 68 -9.64 2.35 10.51
N ASP A 69 -8.99 3.05 9.58
CA ASP A 69 -9.66 3.76 8.48
C ASP A 69 -10.11 2.79 7.40
N THR A 70 -9.23 1.87 7.01
CA THR A 70 -9.50 0.85 5.98
C THR A 70 -9.03 -0.50 6.46
N VAL A 71 -9.92 -1.48 6.50
CA VAL A 71 -9.56 -2.88 6.76
C VAL A 71 -9.19 -3.54 5.44
N LEU A 72 -8.01 -4.15 5.38
CA LEU A 72 -7.49 -4.88 4.22
C LEU A 72 -7.75 -6.38 4.34
N ALA A 73 -7.59 -6.93 5.55
CA ALA A 73 -7.87 -8.32 5.87
C ALA A 73 -8.18 -8.46 7.36
N SER A 74 -9.00 -9.44 7.74
CA SER A 74 -9.31 -9.67 9.14
C SER A 74 -9.85 -11.09 9.38
N SER A 75 -9.87 -11.51 10.65
CA SER A 75 -10.45 -12.79 11.08
C SER A 75 -11.95 -12.93 10.83
N THR A 76 -12.65 -11.83 10.57
CA THR A 76 -14.11 -11.81 10.35
C THR A 76 -14.50 -11.36 8.94
N GLY A 77 -13.53 -11.02 8.07
CA GLY A 77 -13.79 -10.45 6.74
C GLY A 77 -14.26 -8.99 6.78
N SER A 78 -14.40 -8.39 7.96
CA SER A 78 -14.81 -7.01 8.18
C SER A 78 -14.07 -6.41 9.37
N LYS A 79 -14.39 -5.18 9.76
CA LYS A 79 -13.78 -4.52 10.93
C LYS A 79 -14.07 -5.32 12.20
N VAL A 80 -13.01 -5.82 12.84
CA VAL A 80 -13.12 -6.69 14.02
C VAL A 80 -13.60 -5.90 15.24
N SER A 81 -14.60 -6.43 15.93
CA SER A 81 -15.00 -5.98 17.27
C SER A 81 -14.14 -6.70 18.30
N PHE A 82 -12.97 -6.14 18.62
CA PHE A 82 -12.03 -6.78 19.53
C PHE A 82 -12.58 -6.93 20.96
N SER A 83 -12.37 -8.12 21.51
CA SER A 83 -12.71 -8.47 22.89
C SER A 83 -11.79 -7.80 23.91
N ALA A 84 -12.12 -7.94 25.19
CA ALA A 84 -11.25 -7.51 26.29
C ALA A 84 -9.94 -8.31 26.28
N GLY A 85 -8.84 -7.66 26.65
CA GLY A 85 -7.50 -8.23 26.67
C GLY A 85 -6.46 -7.27 26.06
N THR A 86 -5.19 -7.58 26.24
CA THR A 86 -4.08 -6.80 25.70
C THR A 86 -3.81 -7.24 24.26
N LYS A 87 -4.02 -6.35 23.30
CA LYS A 87 -3.71 -6.54 21.86
C LYS A 87 -2.29 -6.11 21.58
N ASN A 88 -1.63 -6.83 20.68
CA ASN A 88 -0.43 -6.35 20.03
C ASN A 88 -0.84 -5.53 18.80
N VAL A 89 -0.34 -4.31 18.71
CA VAL A 89 -0.55 -3.38 17.59
C VAL A 89 0.79 -3.05 16.99
N PHE A 90 1.01 -3.37 15.71
CA PHE A 90 2.31 -3.17 15.09
C PHE A 90 2.19 -2.75 13.62
N VAL A 91 3.25 -2.10 13.13
CA VAL A 91 3.36 -1.76 11.71
C VAL A 91 3.78 -3.01 10.94
N THR A 92 3.08 -3.28 9.85
CA THR A 92 3.37 -4.38 8.93
C THR A 92 3.24 -3.90 7.49
N TYR A 93 3.89 -4.60 6.56
CA TYR A 93 3.63 -4.38 5.13
C TYR A 93 2.69 -5.50 4.65
N PRO A 94 1.42 -5.18 4.32
CA PRO A 94 0.42 -6.21 4.00
C PRO A 94 0.78 -7.02 2.76
N ALA A 95 0.54 -8.32 2.78
CA ALA A 95 0.82 -9.22 1.66
C ALA A 95 0.17 -8.76 0.35
N GLY A 96 -1.09 -8.29 0.41
CA GLY A 96 -1.80 -7.76 -0.77
C GLY A 96 -1.25 -6.44 -1.33
N LYS A 97 -0.22 -5.86 -0.69
CA LYS A 97 0.50 -4.66 -1.14
C LYS A 97 1.96 -4.96 -1.48
N ALA A 98 2.44 -6.16 -1.14
CA ALA A 98 3.82 -6.57 -1.41
C ALA A 98 3.96 -7.10 -2.84
N SER A 99 5.09 -6.78 -3.47
CA SER A 99 5.56 -7.49 -4.66
C SER A 99 6.41 -8.66 -4.18
N TYR A 100 6.12 -9.86 -4.59
CA TYR A 100 6.90 -11.04 -4.26
C TYR A 100 6.88 -12.03 -5.43
N GLN A 101 7.90 -12.85 -5.53
CA GLN A 101 7.97 -13.96 -6.45
C GLN A 101 7.29 -15.18 -5.81
N ASP A 102 6.36 -15.81 -6.49
CA ASP A 102 5.73 -17.03 -6.02
C ASP A 102 6.56 -18.29 -6.36
N ASP A 103 6.19 -19.45 -5.79
CA ASP A 103 6.89 -20.71 -5.99
C ASP A 103 6.83 -21.23 -7.45
N THR A 104 6.00 -20.64 -8.30
CA THR A 104 5.87 -20.98 -9.72
C THR A 104 6.74 -20.12 -10.62
N ASN A 105 7.55 -19.24 -10.03
CA ASN A 105 8.38 -18.24 -10.75
C ASN A 105 7.54 -17.28 -11.60
N THR A 106 6.27 -17.12 -11.24
CA THR A 106 5.39 -16.13 -11.82
C THR A 106 5.44 -14.90 -10.93
N ASP A 107 6.00 -13.80 -11.42
CA ASP A 107 6.05 -12.55 -10.69
C ASP A 107 4.63 -12.04 -10.44
N THR A 108 4.14 -12.22 -9.20
CA THR A 108 2.95 -11.53 -8.75
C THR A 108 3.31 -10.10 -8.37
N MET A 109 3.68 -9.32 -9.37
CA MET A 109 3.77 -7.90 -9.17
C MET A 109 2.34 -7.36 -9.01
N PRO A 110 2.01 -6.65 -7.90
CA PRO A 110 0.88 -5.76 -7.95
C PRO A 110 1.08 -4.90 -9.18
N GLN A 111 0.13 -4.90 -10.10
CA GLN A 111 0.20 -3.97 -11.22
C GLN A 111 0.44 -2.59 -10.63
N PHE A 112 1.62 -2.06 -10.83
CA PHE A 112 1.85 -0.66 -10.55
C PHE A 112 0.97 0.09 -11.55
N ALA A 113 -0.26 0.40 -11.10
CA ALA A 113 -1.05 1.42 -11.77
C ALA A 113 -0.19 2.67 -11.73
N ALA A 114 0.40 2.97 -12.86
CA ALA A 114 1.49 3.91 -12.99
C ALA A 114 1.06 5.30 -12.52
N THR A 115 1.51 5.66 -11.35
CA THR A 115 1.68 7.08 -11.05
C THR A 115 3.13 7.52 -11.22
N ASN A 116 4.09 6.59 -11.34
CA ASN A 116 5.51 6.94 -11.46
C ASN A 116 6.35 5.82 -12.10
N GLY A 117 6.07 5.47 -13.33
CA GLY A 117 6.95 4.56 -14.05
C GLY A 117 6.23 3.31 -14.54
N LEU A 118 6.08 3.28 -15.84
CA LEU A 118 5.41 2.23 -16.55
C LEU A 118 6.20 0.93 -16.52
N ASN A 119 5.58 -0.07 -15.94
CA ASN A 119 5.75 -1.45 -16.33
C ASN A 119 4.36 -2.10 -16.37
N VAL A 120 3.50 -1.61 -17.25
CA VAL A 120 2.15 -2.15 -17.42
C VAL A 120 2.10 -2.79 -18.79
N ASN A 121 2.12 -4.11 -18.81
CA ASN A 121 1.88 -4.88 -20.00
C ASN A 121 0.38 -5.12 -20.21
N ASN A 122 -0.40 -4.05 -20.25
CA ASN A 122 -1.77 -4.14 -20.74
C ASN A 122 -1.80 -3.56 -22.15
N GLY A 123 -2.08 -4.37 -23.16
CA GLY A 123 -2.15 -3.95 -24.55
C GLY A 123 -3.18 -2.86 -24.85
N THR A 124 -3.91 -2.34 -23.84
CA THR A 124 -4.90 -1.28 -24.03
C THR A 124 -4.76 -0.22 -22.92
N ILE A 125 -4.54 1.03 -23.33
CA ILE A 125 -4.57 2.19 -22.44
C ILE A 125 -5.97 2.79 -22.47
N GLY A 126 -6.70 2.64 -21.36
CA GLY A 126 -8.08 3.10 -21.21
C GLY A 126 -8.24 4.41 -20.44
N THR A 127 -7.17 5.00 -19.92
CA THR A 127 -7.20 6.23 -19.13
C THR A 127 -6.09 7.18 -19.59
N SER A 128 -6.43 8.47 -19.73
CA SER A 128 -5.47 9.50 -20.11
C SER A 128 -4.33 9.63 -19.09
N TYR A 129 -3.11 9.80 -19.58
CA TYR A 129 -1.92 9.90 -18.74
C TYR A 129 -0.95 10.96 -19.28
N THR A 130 -0.35 11.70 -18.37
CA THR A 130 0.74 12.63 -18.68
C THR A 130 2.02 12.16 -18.01
N PHE A 131 3.08 11.97 -18.80
CA PHE A 131 4.39 11.60 -18.24
C PHE A 131 4.93 12.75 -17.38
N PRO A 132 5.42 12.46 -16.16
CA PRO A 132 6.14 13.46 -15.38
C PRO A 132 7.40 13.93 -16.10
N THR A 133 7.76 15.19 -15.90
CA THR A 133 9.00 15.78 -16.45
C THR A 133 10.23 14.97 -16.03
N GLY A 134 11.06 14.59 -17.00
CA GLY A 134 12.31 13.85 -16.75
C GLY A 134 12.16 12.33 -16.65
N TYR A 135 10.96 11.77 -16.88
CA TYR A 135 10.74 10.32 -16.91
C TYR A 135 10.65 9.80 -18.35
N ASN A 136 11.16 8.60 -18.55
CA ASN A 136 11.11 7.89 -19.81
C ASN A 136 10.32 6.59 -19.64
N SER A 137 9.62 6.14 -20.69
CA SER A 137 9.01 4.81 -20.74
C SER A 137 9.51 4.02 -21.94
N VAL A 138 9.54 2.71 -21.78
CA VAL A 138 9.75 1.76 -22.86
C VAL A 138 8.59 0.76 -22.80
N GLU A 139 7.85 0.67 -23.89
CA GLU A 139 6.79 -0.33 -24.04
C GLU A 139 7.22 -1.41 -25.00
N ALA A 140 6.87 -2.66 -24.71
CA ALA A 140 7.13 -3.80 -25.56
C ALA A 140 5.80 -4.38 -26.08
N GLY A 141 5.57 -4.30 -27.38
CA GLY A 141 4.39 -4.82 -28.06
C GLY A 141 3.42 -3.76 -28.58
N ASP A 142 2.34 -4.22 -29.21
CA ASP A 142 1.33 -3.35 -29.76
C ASP A 142 0.48 -2.72 -28.62
N ILE A 143 0.38 -1.40 -28.60
CA ILE A 143 -0.43 -0.66 -27.64
C ILE A 143 -1.65 -0.10 -28.35
N THR A 144 -2.82 -0.39 -27.83
CA THR A 144 -4.08 0.22 -28.24
C THR A 144 -4.48 1.35 -27.30
N ILE A 145 -4.66 2.56 -27.81
CA ILE A 145 -5.19 3.68 -27.06
C ILE A 145 -6.71 3.75 -27.30
N SER A 146 -7.51 3.65 -26.25
CA SER A 146 -8.97 3.73 -26.36
C SER A 146 -9.43 5.10 -26.86
N GLY A 147 -10.58 5.14 -27.56
CA GLY A 147 -11.14 6.39 -28.05
C GLY A 147 -11.37 7.41 -26.91
N GLY A 148 -10.95 8.67 -27.12
CA GLY A 148 -11.04 9.74 -26.14
C GLY A 148 -9.94 9.76 -25.07
N VAL A 149 -8.99 8.82 -25.12
CA VAL A 149 -7.83 8.78 -24.22
C VAL A 149 -6.65 9.53 -24.85
N THR A 150 -5.92 10.29 -24.06
CA THR A 150 -4.75 11.06 -24.49
C THR A 150 -3.52 10.66 -23.64
N ILE A 151 -2.42 10.37 -24.33
CA ILE A 151 -1.11 10.20 -23.71
C ILE A 151 -0.29 11.45 -24.02
N THR A 152 0.11 12.17 -22.99
CA THR A 152 0.91 13.39 -23.11
C THR A 152 2.34 13.11 -22.73
N VAL A 153 3.26 13.32 -23.66
CA VAL A 153 4.71 13.19 -23.45
C VAL A 153 5.31 14.61 -23.46
N PRO A 154 5.74 15.15 -22.31
CA PRO A 154 6.40 16.47 -22.28
C PRO A 154 7.75 16.43 -23.02
N SER A 155 8.23 17.58 -23.48
CA SER A 155 9.48 17.68 -24.27
C SER A 155 10.74 17.18 -23.56
N THR A 156 10.67 16.97 -22.25
CA THR A 156 11.75 16.46 -21.39
C THR A 156 11.58 14.96 -21.05
N ALA A 157 10.56 14.31 -21.57
CA ALA A 157 10.32 12.89 -21.42
C ALA A 157 10.37 12.20 -22.79
N ASN A 158 10.77 10.94 -22.82
CA ASN A 158 10.76 10.12 -24.02
C ASN A 158 9.82 8.93 -23.82
N CYS A 159 9.01 8.66 -24.84
CA CYS A 159 8.26 7.42 -24.95
C CYS A 159 8.88 6.64 -26.12
N GLY A 160 9.52 5.52 -25.84
CA GLY A 160 10.12 4.64 -26.84
C GLY A 160 9.22 3.45 -27.09
N GLU A 161 8.83 3.21 -28.32
CA GLU A 161 8.18 1.97 -28.76
C GLU A 161 9.27 0.99 -29.21
N TYR A 162 9.27 -0.21 -28.65
CA TYR A 162 10.08 -1.31 -29.18
C TYR A 162 9.20 -2.13 -30.12
N VAL A 163 9.26 -1.83 -31.40
CA VAL A 163 8.65 -2.66 -32.42
C VAL A 163 9.62 -3.81 -32.72
N SER A 164 9.27 -5.02 -32.33
CA SER A 164 10.00 -6.22 -32.79
C SER A 164 9.89 -6.29 -34.31
N PRO A 165 10.99 -6.38 -35.05
CA PRO A 165 10.89 -6.61 -36.49
C PRO A 165 10.18 -7.94 -36.70
N LEU A 166 9.05 -7.91 -37.41
CA LEU A 166 8.37 -9.11 -37.87
C LEU A 166 9.42 -9.93 -38.65
N ALA A 167 9.68 -11.15 -38.19
CA ALA A 167 10.44 -12.11 -38.94
C ALA A 167 9.66 -12.40 -40.23
N SER A 168 10.22 -11.97 -41.37
CA SER A 168 9.75 -12.32 -42.71
C SER A 168 9.98 -13.79 -43.01
#